data_ed62882a41a3b44841923fdc13a2a610
#
_entry.id   ed62882a41a3b44841923fdc13a2a610
#
_cell.length_a   1.000
_cell.length_b   1.000
_cell.length_c   1.000
_cell.angle_alpha   90.00
_cell.angle_beta   90.00
_cell.angle_gamma   90.00
#
_symmetry.space_group_name_H-M   'P 1'
#
loop_
_entity.id
_entity.type
_entity.pdbx_description
1 polymer ?
#
loop_
_entity_poly.entity_id
_entity_poly.type
_entity_poly.pdbx_seq_one_letter_code
_entity_poly.pdbx_strand_id
1 'polypeptide(L)' 'MHTHVNRSQFEIKDTTVVHIPTGAEFMPQVGDSFIVWTGDIGQKLPSGEVYRYGDVLDMMITVWRESCSRLEPASAA' A
#
# COMPACT_ATOMS: atom_id res chain seq x y z
N MET A 1 7.20 1.99 -19.98
CA MET A 1 5.82 2.31 -19.58
C MET A 1 5.49 1.61 -18.28
N HIS A 2 4.83 2.29 -17.36
CA HIS A 2 4.51 1.73 -16.07
C HIS A 2 3.05 1.29 -15.99
N THR A 3 2.82 0.24 -15.25
CA THR A 3 1.47 -0.27 -15.07
C THR A 3 0.72 0.63 -14.10
N HIS A 4 -0.53 0.87 -14.37
CA HIS A 4 -1.34 1.72 -13.53
C HIS A 4 -1.62 1.05 -12.17
N VAL A 5 -1.50 1.80 -11.10
CA VAL A 5 -1.76 1.30 -9.76
C VAL A 5 -3.23 1.53 -9.43
N ASN A 6 -3.92 0.48 -9.04
CA ASN A 6 -5.32 0.53 -8.67
C ASN A 6 -5.52 0.18 -7.21
N ARG A 7 -6.50 0.81 -6.61
CA ARG A 7 -6.82 0.54 -5.22
C ARG A 7 -7.18 -0.93 -4.97
N SER A 8 -7.80 -1.57 -5.94
CA SER A 8 -8.21 -2.97 -5.80
C SER A 8 -7.03 -3.93 -5.72
N GLN A 9 -5.83 -3.46 -6.00
CA GLN A 9 -4.63 -4.28 -5.92
C GLN A 9 -4.07 -4.35 -4.50
N PHE A 10 -4.69 -3.67 -3.57
CA PHE A 10 -4.19 -3.60 -2.19
C PHE A 10 -5.08 -4.38 -1.23
N GLU A 11 -4.44 -4.95 -0.23
CA GLU A 11 -5.13 -5.71 0.79
C GLU A 11 -4.56 -5.29 2.14
N ILE A 12 -5.41 -5.26 3.17
CA ILE A 12 -4.95 -4.92 4.50
C ILE A 12 -4.98 -6.18 5.34
N LYS A 13 -3.82 -6.53 5.90
CA LYS A 13 -3.70 -7.67 6.79
C LYS A 13 -3.21 -7.15 8.14
N ASP A 14 -4.02 -7.31 9.16
CA ASP A 14 -3.74 -6.74 10.46
C ASP A 14 -3.57 -5.23 10.29
N THR A 15 -2.39 -4.71 10.49
CA THR A 15 -2.13 -3.28 10.33
C THR A 15 -1.21 -3.01 9.14
N THR A 16 -1.07 -3.99 8.26
CA THR A 16 -0.16 -3.86 7.13
C THR A 16 -0.94 -3.76 5.83
N VAL A 17 -0.56 -2.80 4.99
CA VAL A 17 -1.14 -2.67 3.65
C VAL A 17 -0.23 -3.38 2.68
N VAL A 18 -0.77 -4.31 1.90
CA VAL A 18 -0.01 -5.12 0.97
C VAL A 18 -0.42 -4.82 -0.46
N HIS A 19 0.56 -4.59 -1.34
CA HIS A 19 0.32 -4.45 -2.77
C HIS A 19 0.50 -5.83 -3.39
N ILE A 20 -0.58 -6.49 -3.70
CA ILE A 20 -0.56 -7.88 -4.11
C ILE A 20 0.34 -8.16 -5.30
N PRO A 21 0.29 -7.40 -6.41
CA PRO A 21 1.11 -7.70 -7.58
C PRO A 21 2.62 -7.70 -7.32
N THR A 22 3.10 -6.79 -6.48
CA THR A 22 4.54 -6.66 -6.23
C THR A 22 4.98 -7.29 -4.93
N GLY A 23 4.04 -7.58 -4.05
CA GLY A 23 4.38 -8.06 -2.72
C GLY A 23 4.88 -6.96 -1.79
N ALA A 24 4.76 -5.71 -2.19
CA ALA A 24 5.19 -4.60 -1.36
C ALA A 24 4.30 -4.48 -0.13
N GLU A 25 4.87 -4.02 0.98
CA GLU A 25 4.14 -3.89 2.24
C GLU A 25 4.43 -2.55 2.89
N PHE A 26 3.40 -1.97 3.47
CA PHE A 26 3.51 -0.72 4.22
C PHE A 26 3.07 -1.03 5.65
N MET A 27 4.01 -0.88 6.58
CA MET A 27 3.78 -1.22 7.98
C MET A 27 3.94 0.02 8.85
N PRO A 28 2.84 0.61 9.30
CA PRO A 28 2.92 1.78 10.17
C PRO A 28 3.46 1.36 11.54
N GLN A 29 4.25 2.24 12.13
CA GLN A 29 4.83 2.02 13.42
C GLN A 29 4.28 3.06 14.40
N VAL A 30 4.69 2.95 15.65
CA VAL A 30 4.26 3.90 16.66
C VAL A 30 4.76 5.29 16.30
N GLY A 31 3.92 6.27 16.46
CA GLY A 31 4.27 7.64 16.11
C GLY A 31 4.07 7.88 14.63
N ASP A 32 4.92 8.70 14.04
CA ASP A 32 4.81 9.02 12.63
C ASP A 32 5.71 8.15 11.76
N SER A 33 6.26 7.11 12.32
CA SER A 33 7.16 6.23 11.60
C SER A 33 6.41 5.16 10.83
N PHE A 34 7.06 4.64 9.80
CA PHE A 34 6.52 3.50 9.08
C PHE A 34 7.67 2.77 8.40
N ILE A 35 7.45 1.50 8.10
CA ILE A 35 8.41 0.67 7.40
C ILE A 35 7.79 0.27 6.08
N VAL A 36 8.53 0.39 4.99
CA VAL A 36 8.07 0.00 3.68
C VAL A 36 8.95 -1.11 3.14
N TRP A 37 8.32 -2.20 2.76
CA TRP A 37 9.00 -3.29 2.07
C TRP A 37 8.63 -3.16 0.61
N THR A 38 9.59 -2.92 -0.26
CA THR A 38 9.29 -2.60 -1.65
C THR A 38 8.95 -3.81 -2.52
N GLY A 39 9.31 -5.02 -2.07
CA GLY A 39 9.02 -6.19 -2.87
C GLY A 39 9.60 -6.08 -4.26
N ASP A 40 8.76 -6.30 -5.26
CA ASP A 40 9.18 -6.25 -6.66
C ASP A 40 8.83 -4.93 -7.35
N ILE A 41 8.62 -3.86 -6.59
CA ILE A 41 8.35 -2.56 -7.19
C ILE A 41 9.56 -2.13 -8.02
N GLY A 42 9.29 -1.65 -9.22
CA GLY A 42 10.36 -1.19 -10.10
C GLY A 42 10.98 -2.28 -10.93
N GLN A 43 10.58 -3.53 -10.70
CA GLN A 43 11.08 -4.65 -11.47
C GLN A 43 9.99 -5.17 -12.38
N LYS A 44 10.38 -5.75 -13.50
CA LYS A 44 9.42 -6.33 -14.41
C LYS A 44 8.91 -7.63 -13.83
N LEU A 45 7.60 -7.72 -13.62
CA LEU A 45 6.97 -8.91 -13.07
C LEU A 45 6.82 -9.98 -14.13
N PRO A 46 6.62 -11.24 -13.74
CA PRO A 46 6.38 -12.31 -14.70
C PRO A 46 5.23 -12.03 -15.66
N SER A 47 4.26 -11.23 -15.21
CA SER A 47 3.14 -10.84 -16.06
C SER A 47 3.50 -9.73 -17.03
N GLY A 48 4.70 -9.17 -16.94
CA GLY A 48 5.12 -8.07 -17.80
C GLY A 48 4.86 -6.70 -17.22
N GLU A 49 4.27 -6.63 -16.05
CA GLU A 49 3.94 -5.35 -15.42
C GLU A 49 5.13 -4.74 -14.70
N VAL A 50 5.18 -3.42 -14.70
CA VAL A 50 6.22 -2.69 -13.97
C VAL A 50 5.52 -1.56 -13.21
N TYR A 51 5.67 -1.54 -11.90
CA TYR A 51 5.04 -0.52 -11.05
C TYR A 51 6.07 0.48 -10.56
N ARG A 52 5.66 1.75 -10.50
CA ARG A 52 6.53 2.80 -9.98
C ARG A 52 6.40 2.87 -8.47
N TYR A 53 7.53 3.03 -7.80
CA TYR A 53 7.55 3.09 -6.34
C TYR A 53 6.64 4.21 -5.81
N GLY A 54 6.77 5.41 -6.37
CA GLY A 54 5.96 6.53 -5.90
C GLY A 54 4.46 6.31 -6.04
N ASP A 55 4.05 5.72 -7.15
CA ASP A 55 2.63 5.45 -7.38
C ASP A 55 2.09 4.44 -6.38
N VAL A 56 2.87 3.39 -6.14
CA VAL A 56 2.45 2.35 -5.19
C VAL A 56 2.40 2.91 -3.78
N LEU A 57 3.42 3.66 -3.39
CA LEU A 57 3.49 4.23 -2.05
C LEU A 57 2.35 5.20 -1.79
N ASP A 58 2.06 6.07 -2.75
CA ASP A 58 0.96 7.03 -2.61
C ASP A 58 -0.36 6.30 -2.38
N MET A 59 -0.60 5.25 -3.14
CA MET A 59 -1.84 4.50 -2.99
C MET A 59 -1.87 3.73 -1.67
N MET A 60 -0.74 3.21 -1.22
CA MET A 60 -0.64 2.53 0.07
C MET A 60 -1.06 3.48 1.20
N ILE A 61 -0.53 4.69 1.17
CA ILE A 61 -0.85 5.67 2.20
C ILE A 61 -2.33 6.02 2.14
N THR A 62 -2.87 6.17 0.94
CA THR A 62 -4.28 6.48 0.77
C THR A 62 -5.16 5.37 1.33
N VAL A 63 -4.85 4.13 1.00
CA VAL A 63 -5.60 2.98 1.48
C VAL A 63 -5.51 2.89 3.01
N TRP A 64 -4.32 3.13 3.56
CA TRP A 64 -4.11 3.12 4.99
C TRP A 64 -4.97 4.17 5.70
N ARG A 65 -4.96 5.39 5.17
CA ARG A 65 -5.74 6.47 5.77
C ARG A 65 -7.24 6.18 5.74
N GLU A 66 -7.71 5.63 4.64
CA GLU A 66 -9.11 5.27 4.53
C GLU A 66 -9.50 4.18 5.50
N SER A 67 -8.60 3.21 5.67
CA SER A 67 -8.83 2.14 6.60
C SER A 67 -8.86 2.64 8.04
N CYS A 68 -7.94 3.52 8.39
CA CYS A 68 -7.92 4.13 9.70
C CYS A 68 -9.21 4.91 9.97
N SER A 69 -9.65 5.63 8.99
CA SER A 69 -10.86 6.42 9.11
C SER A 69 -12.07 5.53 9.37
N ARG A 70 -12.11 4.35 8.77
CA ARG A 70 -13.17 3.42 9.02
C ARG A 70 -13.11 2.79 10.39
N LEU A 71 -11.88 2.51 10.83
CA LEU A 71 -11.67 1.85 12.09
C LEU A 71 -11.83 2.78 13.27
N GLU A 72 -11.86 4.07 13.01
CA GLU A 72 -12.06 5.05 14.04
C GLU A 72 -13.47 5.52 14.02
N PRO A 73 -14.36 4.74 14.44
CA PRO A 73 -15.73 5.10 14.32
C PRO A 73 -15.94 6.32 15.09
N ALA A 74 -16.71 6.70 14.95
CA ALA A 74 -17.27 7.58 15.72
C ALA A 74 -16.62 8.11 16.84
N SER A 75 -15.58 7.62 17.03
CA SER A 75 -14.82 8.15 18.10
C SER A 75 -14.93 9.60 18.00
N ALA A 76 -15.13 9.97 16.91
CA ALA A 76 -15.28 11.32 16.71
C ALA A 76 -16.49 11.85 17.40
N ALA A 77 -17.27 11.07 17.79
CA ALA A 77 -18.50 11.53 18.35
C ALA A 77 -18.27 12.28 19.62
#